data_93a86a61ccc8bc3fb2ccd27f82d524fa
#
_entry.id   93a86a61ccc8bc3fb2ccd27f82d524fa
#
_cell.length_a   1.000
_cell.length_b   1.000
_cell.length_c   1.000
_cell.angle_alpha   90.00
_cell.angle_beta   90.00
_cell.angle_gamma   90.00
#
_symmetry.space_group_name_H-M   'P 1'
#
loop_
_entity.id
_entity.type
_entity.pdbx_description
1 polymer ?
#
loop_
_entity_poly.entity_id
_entity_poly.type
_entity_poly.pdbx_seq_one_letter_code
_entity_poly.pdbx_strand_id
1 'polypeptide(L)'
;MQRSDFEIMAPAGSRETLAAALQAGADSVYFGIGALNMRAHSAGGFTIDDLNEIAARCREHGAKSYLTVNTVIYDGDLAAMREIVSAAKAAGVSAVIASDVAVMQCCRELGVEVHLSTQLNIANVEALRFYAQFADVVVLARELTLRQVADIRAAIDREGIKGPSGRPVRIEMFCHGALCMAVSGKCWLSLHTRGKSANRGECLQSCRRDYIAVDRERGTEIALDNGYFMSPKDLKTIAFLDLMVKAGVTVFKIE
;
A
#
# COMPACT_ATOMS: atom_id res chain seq x y z
N MET A 1 16.67 -7.39 18.77
CA MET A 1 15.32 -7.27 18.18
C MET A 1 14.51 -8.49 18.59
N GLN A 2 13.28 -8.27 19.02
CA GLN A 2 12.31 -9.32 19.38
C GLN A 2 11.22 -9.40 18.32
N ARG A 3 10.39 -10.46 18.32
CA ARG A 3 9.26 -10.59 17.37
C ARG A 3 8.30 -9.38 17.44
N SER A 4 8.10 -8.82 18.62
CA SER A 4 7.26 -7.64 18.86
C SER A 4 7.79 -6.33 18.24
N ASP A 5 9.04 -6.29 17.78
CA ASP A 5 9.61 -5.12 17.12
C ASP A 5 9.15 -5.02 15.66
N PHE A 6 8.51 -6.07 15.14
CA PHE A 6 8.11 -6.20 13.75
C PHE A 6 6.59 -6.30 13.62
N GLU A 7 6.11 -5.86 12.48
CA GLU A 7 4.69 -5.92 12.10
C GLU A 7 4.55 -6.61 10.73
N ILE A 8 3.76 -7.68 10.69
CA ILE A 8 3.37 -8.36 9.44
C ILE A 8 1.99 -7.85 9.07
N MET A 9 1.91 -7.18 7.93
CA MET A 9 0.69 -6.57 7.40
C MET A 9 0.15 -7.40 6.24
N ALA A 10 -1.05 -7.94 6.40
CA ALA A 10 -1.71 -8.77 5.39
C ALA A 10 -2.87 -8.03 4.69
N PRO A 11 -3.14 -8.32 3.39
CA PRO A 11 -4.27 -7.76 2.68
C PRO A 11 -5.58 -8.49 3.04
N ALA A 12 -6.71 -7.75 3.03
CA ALA A 12 -8.03 -8.34 3.06
C ALA A 12 -8.93 -7.69 2.01
N GLY A 13 -9.45 -8.49 1.08
CA GLY A 13 -10.39 -8.06 0.05
C GLY A 13 -11.81 -8.61 0.27
N SER A 14 -11.98 -9.55 1.20
CA SER A 14 -13.25 -10.18 1.56
C SER A 14 -13.24 -10.66 3.01
N ARG A 15 -14.41 -11.09 3.52
CA ARG A 15 -14.52 -11.66 4.87
C ARG A 15 -13.68 -12.94 5.05
N GLU A 16 -13.56 -13.75 4.01
CA GLU A 16 -12.77 -14.98 3.99
C GLU A 16 -11.27 -14.66 4.10
N THR A 17 -10.79 -13.68 3.30
CA THR A 17 -9.38 -13.27 3.34
C THR A 17 -9.03 -12.53 4.62
N LEU A 18 -9.97 -11.77 5.21
CA LEU A 18 -9.82 -11.19 6.53
C LEU A 18 -9.66 -12.28 7.61
N ALA A 19 -10.55 -13.30 7.60
CA ALA A 19 -10.46 -14.42 8.53
C ALA A 19 -9.14 -15.18 8.40
N ALA A 20 -8.72 -15.47 7.16
CA ALA A 20 -7.47 -16.16 6.89
C ALA A 20 -6.25 -15.37 7.39
N ALA A 21 -6.20 -14.05 7.16
CA ALA A 21 -5.12 -13.18 7.63
C ALA A 21 -5.02 -13.18 9.17
N LEU A 22 -6.15 -13.06 9.86
CA LEU A 22 -6.22 -13.06 11.33
C LEU A 22 -5.84 -14.42 11.91
N GLN A 23 -6.33 -15.51 11.34
CA GLN A 23 -5.96 -16.88 11.76
C GLN A 23 -4.48 -17.20 11.54
N ALA A 24 -3.89 -16.63 10.47
CA ALA A 24 -2.46 -16.76 10.21
C ALA A 24 -1.58 -15.92 11.15
N GLY A 25 -2.16 -15.11 12.03
CA GLY A 25 -1.43 -14.30 13.01
C GLY A 25 -0.83 -13.02 12.45
N ALA A 26 -1.49 -12.40 11.46
CA ALA A 26 -1.11 -11.07 11.00
C ALA A 26 -1.22 -10.04 12.15
N ASP A 27 -0.21 -9.18 12.30
CA ASP A 27 -0.22 -8.10 13.31
C ASP A 27 -1.13 -6.95 12.88
N SER A 28 -1.34 -6.82 11.59
CA SER A 28 -2.24 -5.83 11.02
C SER A 28 -2.85 -6.32 9.70
N VAL A 29 -4.02 -5.80 9.38
CA VAL A 29 -4.72 -6.10 8.14
C VAL A 29 -5.07 -4.79 7.44
N TYR A 30 -4.79 -4.70 6.14
CA TYR A 30 -5.21 -3.55 5.34
C TYR A 30 -6.28 -3.92 4.33
N PHE A 31 -7.22 -3.02 4.13
CA PHE A 31 -8.39 -3.24 3.28
C PHE A 31 -8.88 -1.92 2.67
N GLY A 32 -9.66 -2.01 1.61
CA GLY A 32 -10.31 -0.87 0.96
C GLY A 32 -11.82 -0.96 1.05
N ILE A 33 -12.49 0.19 1.03
CA ILE A 33 -13.95 0.29 0.90
C ILE A 33 -14.29 1.21 -0.27
N GLY A 34 -15.38 0.91 -0.97
CA GLY A 34 -15.88 1.75 -2.08
C GLY A 34 -14.80 2.06 -3.13
N ALA A 35 -14.80 3.30 -3.66
CA ALA A 35 -14.04 3.67 -4.86
C ALA A 35 -12.66 4.33 -4.59
N LEU A 36 -12.43 4.89 -3.40
CA LEU A 36 -11.24 5.72 -3.14
C LEU A 36 -10.01 4.91 -2.68
N ASN A 37 -9.84 3.70 -3.19
CA ASN A 37 -8.67 2.86 -2.92
C ASN A 37 -8.16 2.19 -4.19
N MET A 38 -6.88 1.82 -4.20
CA MET A 38 -6.20 1.25 -5.39
C MET A 38 -6.71 -0.12 -5.81
N ARG A 39 -7.60 -0.75 -5.04
CA ARG A 39 -8.22 -2.04 -5.31
C ARG A 39 -9.75 -1.96 -5.38
N ALA A 40 -10.30 -0.79 -5.70
CA ALA A 40 -11.74 -0.53 -5.73
C ALA A 40 -12.54 -1.55 -6.58
N HIS A 41 -11.93 -2.15 -7.58
CA HIS A 41 -12.55 -3.15 -8.47
C HIS A 41 -12.17 -4.60 -8.16
N SER A 42 -11.56 -4.89 -7.02
CA SER A 42 -11.39 -6.29 -6.59
C SER A 42 -12.74 -6.89 -6.21
N ALA A 43 -12.99 -8.12 -6.64
CA ALA A 43 -14.23 -8.83 -6.34
C ALA A 43 -14.45 -8.97 -4.83
N GLY A 44 -15.65 -8.66 -4.33
CA GLY A 44 -16.04 -8.85 -2.93
C GLY A 44 -15.67 -7.71 -1.99
N GLY A 45 -15.41 -6.50 -2.52
CA GLY A 45 -15.02 -5.33 -1.72
C GLY A 45 -15.94 -5.00 -0.56
N PHE A 46 -15.36 -4.49 0.52
CA PHE A 46 -16.07 -4.00 1.70
C PHE A 46 -16.74 -2.64 1.43
N THR A 47 -17.76 -2.35 2.22
CA THR A 47 -18.51 -1.09 2.23
C THR A 47 -18.23 -0.32 3.52
N ILE A 48 -18.76 0.89 3.63
CA ILE A 48 -18.66 1.71 4.84
C ILE A 48 -19.34 1.03 6.05
N ASP A 49 -20.40 0.25 5.81
CA ASP A 49 -21.15 -0.45 6.85
C ASP A 49 -20.35 -1.60 7.48
N ASP A 50 -19.37 -2.15 6.75
CA ASP A 50 -18.51 -3.24 7.22
C ASP A 50 -17.41 -2.77 8.19
N LEU A 51 -17.15 -1.46 8.30
CA LEU A 51 -16.02 -0.90 9.07
C LEU A 51 -16.04 -1.33 10.55
N ASN A 52 -17.21 -1.29 11.18
CA ASN A 52 -17.36 -1.69 12.58
C ASN A 52 -17.04 -3.17 12.81
N GLU A 53 -17.54 -4.04 11.91
CA GLU A 53 -17.25 -5.49 11.97
C GLU A 53 -15.77 -5.75 11.80
N ILE A 54 -15.15 -5.16 10.76
CA ILE A 54 -13.72 -5.38 10.46
C ILE A 54 -12.85 -4.93 11.64
N ALA A 55 -13.08 -3.71 12.15
CA ALA A 55 -12.30 -3.17 13.25
C ALA A 55 -12.48 -4.00 14.54
N ALA A 56 -13.70 -4.48 14.82
CA ALA A 56 -13.97 -5.34 15.96
C ALA A 56 -13.23 -6.69 15.85
N ARG A 57 -13.35 -7.36 14.70
CA ARG A 57 -12.66 -8.64 14.45
C ARG A 57 -11.14 -8.53 14.54
N CYS A 58 -10.57 -7.45 14.01
CA CYS A 58 -9.12 -7.21 14.17
C CYS A 58 -8.75 -7.07 15.66
N ARG A 59 -9.49 -6.28 16.44
CA ARG A 59 -9.24 -6.11 17.89
C ARG A 59 -9.35 -7.42 18.67
N GLU A 60 -10.35 -8.24 18.37
CA GLU A 60 -10.55 -9.57 19.00
C GLU A 60 -9.34 -10.49 18.80
N HIS A 61 -8.64 -10.35 17.68
CA HIS A 61 -7.42 -11.12 17.38
C HIS A 61 -6.11 -10.38 17.74
N GLY A 62 -6.20 -9.23 18.42
CA GLY A 62 -5.02 -8.43 18.76
C GLY A 62 -4.32 -7.77 17.56
N ALA A 63 -4.98 -7.73 16.39
CA ALA A 63 -4.47 -7.14 15.19
C ALA A 63 -4.95 -5.70 14.99
N LYS A 64 -4.18 -4.89 14.28
CA LYS A 64 -4.57 -3.55 13.85
C LYS A 64 -5.35 -3.61 12.53
N SER A 65 -6.21 -2.63 12.30
CA SER A 65 -6.98 -2.48 11.07
C SER A 65 -6.55 -1.19 10.35
N TYR A 66 -6.22 -1.28 9.04
CA TYR A 66 -5.78 -0.14 8.25
C TYR A 66 -6.66 0.03 7.02
N LEU A 67 -7.32 1.18 6.92
CA LEU A 67 -8.17 1.50 5.76
C LEU A 67 -7.34 2.19 4.68
N THR A 68 -7.39 1.67 3.45
CA THR A 68 -6.75 2.34 2.31
C THR A 68 -7.66 3.42 1.71
N VAL A 69 -7.16 4.66 1.68
CA VAL A 69 -7.72 5.81 0.95
C VAL A 69 -6.55 6.41 0.16
N ASN A 70 -6.07 5.66 -0.82
CA ASN A 70 -4.77 5.89 -1.44
C ASN A 70 -4.80 6.08 -2.97
N THR A 71 -5.95 6.46 -3.51
CA THR A 71 -6.09 6.96 -4.89
C THR A 71 -5.78 8.46 -4.96
N VAL A 72 -5.62 8.98 -6.18
CA VAL A 72 -5.67 10.43 -6.42
C VAL A 72 -7.07 10.94 -6.08
N ILE A 73 -7.18 12.03 -5.35
CA ILE A 73 -8.45 12.66 -4.94
C ILE A 73 -8.71 13.89 -5.81
N TYR A 74 -9.88 13.96 -6.40
CA TYR A 74 -10.36 15.14 -7.12
C TYR A 74 -11.30 15.97 -6.23
N ASP A 75 -11.52 17.23 -6.57
CA ASP A 75 -12.41 18.12 -5.80
C ASP A 75 -13.80 17.51 -5.58
N GLY A 76 -14.32 16.80 -6.60
CA GLY A 76 -15.61 16.10 -6.49
C GLY A 76 -15.62 14.92 -5.51
N ASP A 77 -14.47 14.41 -5.10
CA ASP A 77 -14.34 13.28 -4.17
C ASP A 77 -14.20 13.73 -2.70
N LEU A 78 -13.94 15.02 -2.45
CA LEU A 78 -13.59 15.51 -1.11
C LEU A 78 -14.67 15.22 -0.06
N ALA A 79 -15.95 15.34 -0.44
CA ALA A 79 -17.06 15.05 0.47
C ALA A 79 -17.09 13.55 0.86
N ALA A 80 -17.03 12.66 -0.13
CA ALA A 80 -17.01 11.21 0.09
C ALA A 80 -15.75 10.76 0.84
N MET A 81 -14.60 11.35 0.55
CA MET A 81 -13.35 11.11 1.27
C MET A 81 -13.47 11.45 2.76
N ARG A 82 -14.04 12.63 3.10
CA ARG A 82 -14.27 13.04 4.49
C ARG A 82 -15.25 12.12 5.21
N GLU A 83 -16.30 11.68 4.54
CA GLU A 83 -17.26 10.71 5.08
C GLU A 83 -16.55 9.39 5.43
N ILE A 84 -15.76 8.85 4.51
CA ILE A 84 -15.00 7.61 4.70
C ILE A 84 -14.03 7.72 5.88
N VAL A 85 -13.23 8.79 5.97
CA VAL A 85 -12.27 8.98 7.06
C VAL A 85 -12.98 9.17 8.41
N SER A 86 -14.11 9.89 8.43
CA SER A 86 -14.94 10.07 9.64
C SER A 86 -15.53 8.76 10.12
N ALA A 87 -16.05 7.94 9.21
CA ALA A 87 -16.60 6.62 9.52
C ALA A 87 -15.50 5.67 10.03
N ALA A 88 -14.30 5.70 9.43
CA ALA A 88 -13.15 4.92 9.89
C ALA A 88 -12.76 5.29 11.33
N LYS A 89 -12.74 6.58 11.67
CA LYS A 89 -12.52 7.05 13.04
C LYS A 89 -13.59 6.53 14.00
N ALA A 90 -14.87 6.68 13.63
CA ALA A 90 -15.99 6.25 14.46
C ALA A 90 -15.96 4.74 14.72
N ALA A 91 -15.58 3.93 13.74
CA ALA A 91 -15.43 2.47 13.87
C ALA A 91 -14.19 2.04 14.69
N GLY A 92 -13.28 2.96 14.98
CA GLY A 92 -12.02 2.67 15.67
C GLY A 92 -11.02 1.92 14.80
N VAL A 93 -10.99 2.22 13.48
CA VAL A 93 -9.92 1.79 12.58
C VAL A 93 -8.60 2.37 13.06
N SER A 94 -7.53 1.57 13.07
CA SER A 94 -6.25 1.94 13.69
C SER A 94 -5.52 3.05 12.94
N ALA A 95 -5.53 3.01 11.60
CA ALA A 95 -4.93 4.05 10.76
C ALA A 95 -5.52 4.08 9.34
N VAL A 96 -5.27 5.16 8.62
CA VAL A 96 -5.58 5.31 7.20
C VAL A 96 -4.30 5.28 6.38
N ILE A 97 -4.26 4.45 5.34
CA ILE A 97 -3.15 4.42 4.37
C ILE A 97 -3.47 5.44 3.27
N ALA A 98 -2.70 6.52 3.20
CA ALA A 98 -2.93 7.66 2.33
C ALA A 98 -1.80 7.92 1.34
N SER A 99 -2.13 8.47 0.17
CA SER A 99 -1.17 9.01 -0.79
C SER A 99 -1.48 10.46 -1.19
N ASP A 100 -2.69 10.91 -0.98
CA ASP A 100 -3.13 12.26 -1.31
C ASP A 100 -3.06 13.19 -0.08
N VAL A 101 -2.59 14.41 -0.29
CA VAL A 101 -2.46 15.42 0.78
C VAL A 101 -3.81 15.77 1.39
N ALA A 102 -4.90 15.78 0.60
CA ALA A 102 -6.25 16.04 1.11
C ALA A 102 -6.67 14.99 2.15
N VAL A 103 -6.33 13.71 1.92
CA VAL A 103 -6.58 12.62 2.89
C VAL A 103 -5.74 12.82 4.16
N MET A 104 -4.44 13.13 4.00
CA MET A 104 -3.54 13.35 5.14
C MET A 104 -4.00 14.52 6.01
N GLN A 105 -4.43 15.62 5.40
CA GLN A 105 -4.98 16.79 6.11
C GLN A 105 -6.27 16.44 6.85
N CYS A 106 -7.20 15.74 6.18
CA CYS A 106 -8.43 15.30 6.80
C CYS A 106 -8.18 14.38 8.00
N CYS A 107 -7.26 13.42 7.87
CA CYS A 107 -6.87 12.53 8.97
C CYS A 107 -6.28 13.32 10.15
N ARG A 108 -5.42 14.31 9.87
CA ARG A 108 -4.83 15.18 10.90
C ARG A 108 -5.91 16.00 11.63
N GLU A 109 -6.84 16.61 10.89
CA GLU A 109 -7.97 17.37 11.46
C GLU A 109 -8.85 16.50 12.36
N LEU A 110 -9.06 15.24 11.97
CA LEU A 110 -9.88 14.29 12.71
C LEU A 110 -9.11 13.53 13.79
N GLY A 111 -7.78 13.66 13.88
CA GLY A 111 -6.95 12.89 14.81
C GLY A 111 -6.93 11.39 14.50
N VAL A 112 -6.84 11.03 13.21
CA VAL A 112 -6.68 9.65 12.71
C VAL A 112 -5.23 9.43 12.33
N GLU A 113 -4.63 8.31 12.75
CA GLU A 113 -3.25 7.95 12.38
C GLU A 113 -3.15 7.72 10.87
N VAL A 114 -2.04 8.17 10.27
CA VAL A 114 -1.76 8.02 8.85
C VAL A 114 -0.55 7.13 8.65
N HIS A 115 -0.66 6.18 7.71
CA HIS A 115 0.46 5.49 7.09
C HIS A 115 0.61 5.98 5.65
N LEU A 116 1.83 6.25 5.21
CA LEU A 116 2.07 6.73 3.86
C LEU A 116 2.12 5.58 2.87
N SER A 117 1.37 5.72 1.79
CA SER A 117 1.30 4.69 0.75
C SER A 117 2.50 4.72 -0.20
N THR A 118 2.79 3.58 -0.84
CA THR A 118 3.86 3.44 -1.83
C THR A 118 3.72 4.41 -3.02
N GLN A 119 2.51 4.90 -3.32
CA GLN A 119 2.26 5.85 -4.41
C GLN A 119 2.98 7.19 -4.23
N LEU A 120 3.44 7.51 -3.04
CA LEU A 120 4.26 8.71 -2.79
C LEU A 120 5.71 8.56 -3.27
N ASN A 121 6.15 7.33 -3.54
CA ASN A 121 7.49 7.03 -4.07
C ASN A 121 8.62 7.66 -3.25
N ILE A 122 8.54 7.55 -1.93
CA ILE A 122 9.54 8.11 -1.03
C ILE A 122 10.85 7.33 -1.20
N ALA A 123 11.85 7.99 -1.78
CA ALA A 123 13.10 7.38 -2.20
C ALA A 123 14.36 8.04 -1.60
N ASN A 124 14.19 9.05 -0.75
CA ASN A 124 15.28 9.77 -0.12
C ASN A 124 14.85 10.37 1.23
N VAL A 125 15.83 10.81 2.00
CA VAL A 125 15.65 11.34 3.36
C VAL A 125 14.84 12.64 3.37
N GLU A 126 15.01 13.51 2.37
CA GLU A 126 14.29 14.79 2.32
C GLU A 126 12.78 14.58 2.10
N ALA A 127 12.42 13.69 1.18
CA ALA A 127 11.02 13.31 0.99
C ALA A 127 10.44 12.66 2.26
N LEU A 128 11.20 11.75 2.90
CA LEU A 128 10.79 11.13 4.16
C LEU A 128 10.58 12.18 5.24
N ARG A 129 11.51 13.13 5.42
CA ARG A 129 11.42 14.21 6.43
C ARG A 129 10.18 15.08 6.20
N PHE A 130 9.91 15.44 4.93
CA PHE A 130 8.72 16.20 4.60
C PHE A 130 7.44 15.47 4.98
N TYR A 131 7.33 14.19 4.63
CA TYR A 131 6.14 13.42 4.90
C TYR A 131 6.01 12.92 6.34
N ALA A 132 7.09 12.86 7.11
CA ALA A 132 7.09 12.49 8.52
C ALA A 132 6.18 13.38 9.39
N GLN A 133 5.89 14.61 8.96
CA GLN A 133 4.93 15.47 9.63
C GLN A 133 3.48 14.93 9.64
N PHE A 134 3.17 13.98 8.77
CA PHE A 134 1.83 13.41 8.64
C PHE A 134 1.71 11.97 9.17
N ALA A 135 2.81 11.22 9.25
CA ALA A 135 2.73 9.79 9.46
C ALA A 135 3.88 9.22 10.28
N ASP A 136 3.57 8.18 11.06
CA ASP A 136 4.54 7.40 11.83
C ASP A 136 5.11 6.21 11.05
N VAL A 137 4.46 5.81 9.97
CA VAL A 137 4.88 4.70 9.09
C VAL A 137 4.96 5.17 7.65
N VAL A 138 6.06 4.86 6.99
CA VAL A 138 6.38 5.28 5.62
C VAL A 138 6.70 4.07 4.77
N VAL A 139 5.95 3.87 3.68
CA VAL A 139 6.31 2.89 2.65
C VAL A 139 7.36 3.51 1.73
N LEU A 140 8.54 2.94 1.71
CA LEU A 140 9.59 3.38 0.78
C LEU A 140 9.32 2.92 -0.65
N ALA A 141 9.88 3.64 -1.61
CA ALA A 141 9.82 3.28 -3.02
C ALA A 141 10.42 1.88 -3.25
N ARG A 142 9.76 1.10 -4.12
CA ARG A 142 10.14 -0.30 -4.41
C ARG A 142 11.44 -0.44 -5.19
N GLU A 143 11.88 0.63 -5.83
CA GLU A 143 13.10 0.71 -6.63
C GLU A 143 14.38 0.79 -5.80
N LEU A 144 14.25 1.02 -4.47
CA LEU A 144 15.39 1.16 -3.58
C LEU A 144 16.09 -0.18 -3.34
N THR A 145 17.42 -0.15 -3.36
CA THR A 145 18.25 -1.24 -2.84
C THR A 145 18.21 -1.27 -1.31
N LEU A 146 18.46 -2.43 -0.69
CA LEU A 146 18.53 -2.54 0.77
C LEU A 146 19.61 -1.64 1.40
N ARG A 147 20.69 -1.32 0.66
CA ARG A 147 21.69 -0.34 1.10
C ARG A 147 21.08 1.05 1.24
N GLN A 148 20.34 1.51 0.24
CA GLN A 148 19.66 2.81 0.30
C GLN A 148 18.61 2.86 1.42
N VAL A 149 17.90 1.75 1.67
CA VAL A 149 16.99 1.63 2.80
C VAL A 149 17.74 1.77 4.13
N ALA A 150 18.90 1.10 4.28
CA ALA A 150 19.73 1.22 5.47
C ALA A 150 20.29 2.64 5.66
N ASP A 151 20.65 3.33 4.58
CA ASP A 151 21.12 4.73 4.62
C ASP A 151 19.99 5.67 5.09
N ILE A 152 18.76 5.45 4.62
CA ILE A 152 17.56 6.18 5.09
C ILE A 152 17.30 5.90 6.57
N ARG A 153 17.37 4.62 6.99
CA ARG A 153 17.20 4.24 8.40
C ARG A 153 18.24 4.94 9.29
N ALA A 154 19.49 4.91 8.87
CA ALA A 154 20.58 5.58 9.60
C ALA A 154 20.36 7.10 9.72
N ALA A 155 19.79 7.72 8.69
CA ALA A 155 19.42 9.14 8.73
C ALA A 155 18.26 9.41 9.71
N ILE A 156 17.23 8.56 9.74
CA ILE A 156 16.14 8.66 10.73
C ILE A 156 16.70 8.67 12.15
N ASP A 157 17.63 7.76 12.44
CA ASP A 157 18.23 7.64 13.77
C ASP A 157 19.17 8.82 14.11
N ARG A 158 20.04 9.18 13.18
CA ARG A 158 21.04 10.27 13.36
C ARG A 158 20.37 11.64 13.53
N GLU A 159 19.32 11.90 12.79
CA GLU A 159 18.66 13.21 12.71
C GLU A 159 17.42 13.28 13.58
N GLY A 160 17.04 12.16 14.21
CA GLY A 160 15.87 12.08 15.09
C GLY A 160 14.58 12.37 14.37
N ILE A 161 14.40 11.87 13.13
CA ILE A 161 13.19 12.12 12.34
C ILE A 161 12.02 11.34 12.95
N LYS A 162 11.01 12.09 13.40
CA LYS A 162 9.85 11.56 14.13
C LYS A 162 8.56 11.85 13.39
N GLY A 163 7.60 10.95 13.55
CA GLY A 163 6.23 11.17 13.12
C GLY A 163 5.39 11.93 14.16
N PRO A 164 4.07 12.08 13.92
CA PRO A 164 3.15 12.80 14.79
C PRO A 164 3.07 12.24 16.22
N SER A 165 3.32 10.95 16.43
CA SER A 165 3.36 10.34 17.76
C SER A 165 4.60 10.72 18.59
N GLY A 166 5.55 11.46 18.04
CA GLY A 166 6.84 11.78 18.65
C GLY A 166 7.84 10.62 18.65
N ARG A 167 7.51 9.46 18.08
CA ARG A 167 8.40 8.30 17.91
C ARG A 167 9.13 8.37 16.57
N PRO A 168 10.33 7.73 16.45
CA PRO A 168 11.00 7.61 15.17
C PRO A 168 10.10 6.98 14.11
N VAL A 169 10.17 7.51 12.89
CA VAL A 169 9.41 6.98 11.74
C VAL A 169 9.82 5.53 11.48
N ARG A 170 8.84 4.68 11.26
CA ARG A 170 9.01 3.26 10.92
C ARG A 170 9.02 3.08 9.40
N ILE A 171 9.87 2.18 8.94
CA ILE A 171 9.97 1.83 7.52
C ILE A 171 9.11 0.60 7.24
N GLU A 172 8.20 0.75 6.28
CA GLU A 172 7.40 -0.32 5.70
C GLU A 172 7.93 -0.67 4.29
N MET A 173 8.04 -1.96 4.00
CA MET A 173 8.36 -2.46 2.66
C MET A 173 7.51 -3.70 2.32
N PHE A 174 7.24 -3.86 1.02
CA PHE A 174 6.67 -5.11 0.52
C PHE A 174 7.66 -6.26 0.70
N CYS A 175 7.16 -7.40 1.16
CA CYS A 175 7.97 -8.62 1.36
C CYS A 175 7.49 -9.80 0.52
N HIS A 176 6.26 -9.77 0.03
CA HIS A 176 5.69 -10.83 -0.79
C HIS A 176 4.57 -10.32 -1.68
N GLY A 177 4.41 -10.93 -2.87
CA GLY A 177 3.27 -10.73 -3.76
C GLY A 177 3.60 -10.01 -5.05
N ALA A 178 2.58 -9.50 -5.70
CA ALA A 178 2.67 -8.95 -7.04
C ALA A 178 3.49 -7.66 -7.11
N LEU A 179 4.48 -7.60 -8.00
CA LEU A 179 5.20 -6.36 -8.31
C LEU A 179 4.56 -5.65 -9.51
N CYS A 180 4.37 -4.35 -9.40
CA CYS A 180 3.95 -3.51 -10.51
C CYS A 180 5.15 -3.13 -11.38
N MET A 181 4.98 -3.13 -12.71
CA MET A 181 6.00 -2.70 -13.65
C MET A 181 6.28 -1.20 -13.62
N ALA A 182 5.29 -0.40 -13.21
CA ALA A 182 5.38 1.04 -13.21
C ALA A 182 5.85 1.58 -11.86
N VAL A 183 6.41 2.79 -11.86
CA VAL A 183 6.54 3.59 -10.65
C VAL A 183 5.15 3.73 -10.03
N SER A 184 5.05 3.50 -8.71
CA SER A 184 3.77 3.43 -8.00
C SER A 184 2.95 4.70 -8.19
N GLY A 185 1.66 4.55 -8.50
CA GLY A 185 0.76 5.68 -8.75
C GLY A 185 1.03 6.46 -10.05
N LYS A 186 1.82 5.93 -11.00
CA LYS A 186 2.18 6.61 -12.25
C LYS A 186 2.02 5.71 -13.48
N CYS A 187 0.99 4.85 -13.50
CA CYS A 187 0.69 3.97 -14.61
C CYS A 187 -0.51 4.46 -15.42
N TRP A 188 -0.32 4.63 -16.73
CA TRP A 188 -1.37 5.00 -17.68
C TRP A 188 -1.81 3.87 -18.60
N LEU A 189 -1.28 2.65 -18.43
CA LEU A 189 -1.52 1.56 -19.37
C LEU A 189 -3.03 1.23 -19.48
N SER A 190 -3.73 1.08 -18.36
CA SER A 190 -5.18 0.81 -18.37
C SER A 190 -5.97 2.01 -18.87
N LEU A 191 -5.55 3.22 -18.56
CA LEU A 191 -6.20 4.44 -19.02
C LEU A 191 -6.09 4.56 -20.55
N HIS A 192 -4.88 4.39 -21.09
CA HIS A 192 -4.65 4.47 -22.53
C HIS A 192 -5.40 3.39 -23.31
N THR A 193 -5.43 2.16 -22.81
CA THR A 193 -6.00 1.01 -23.54
C THR A 193 -7.50 0.83 -23.35
N ARG A 194 -8.07 1.30 -22.24
CA ARG A 194 -9.46 1.00 -21.85
C ARG A 194 -10.20 2.17 -21.17
N GLY A 195 -9.62 3.36 -21.09
CA GLY A 195 -10.21 4.50 -20.41
C GLY A 195 -10.35 4.34 -18.89
N LYS A 196 -9.58 3.39 -18.28
CA LYS A 196 -9.65 3.03 -16.86
C LYS A 196 -8.39 3.44 -16.12
N SER A 197 -8.46 4.40 -15.20
CA SER A 197 -7.29 4.90 -14.50
C SER A 197 -6.82 3.95 -13.38
N ALA A 198 -5.64 3.36 -13.54
CA ALA A 198 -5.02 2.58 -12.48
C ALA A 198 -4.79 3.40 -11.20
N ASN A 199 -4.50 4.70 -11.34
CA ASN A 199 -4.26 5.61 -10.22
C ASN A 199 -5.54 6.03 -9.48
N ARG A 200 -6.69 5.62 -10.03
CA ARG A 200 -8.04 5.77 -9.45
C ARG A 200 -8.66 4.43 -9.05
N GLY A 201 -7.83 3.40 -8.84
CA GLY A 201 -8.30 2.08 -8.40
C GLY A 201 -8.80 1.15 -9.51
N GLU A 202 -8.69 1.55 -10.79
CA GLU A 202 -9.23 0.81 -11.93
C GLU A 202 -8.14 0.11 -12.76
N CYS A 203 -7.13 -0.47 -12.10
CA CYS A 203 -6.07 -1.21 -12.78
C CYS A 203 -6.61 -2.52 -13.38
N LEU A 204 -6.54 -2.67 -14.70
CA LEU A 204 -6.97 -3.88 -15.41
C LEU A 204 -5.86 -4.92 -15.56
N GLN A 205 -4.70 -4.69 -14.98
CA GLN A 205 -3.52 -5.58 -15.02
C GLN A 205 -3.13 -6.00 -16.45
N SER A 206 -3.26 -5.10 -17.42
CA SER A 206 -2.91 -5.39 -18.82
C SER A 206 -1.45 -5.85 -18.98
N CYS A 207 -0.55 -5.41 -18.09
CA CYS A 207 0.85 -5.85 -18.07
C CYS A 207 1.05 -7.34 -17.71
N ARG A 208 0.01 -8.03 -17.22
CA ARG A 208 0.05 -9.44 -16.79
C ARG A 208 -0.77 -10.36 -17.71
N ARG A 209 -0.95 -9.95 -18.95
CA ARG A 209 -1.65 -10.73 -19.98
C ARG A 209 -0.65 -11.32 -20.97
N ASP A 210 -1.09 -12.34 -21.68
CA ASP A 210 -0.39 -12.85 -22.85
C ASP A 210 -0.51 -11.87 -24.00
N TYR A 211 0.51 -11.81 -24.85
CA TYR A 211 0.60 -10.90 -25.98
C TYR A 211 0.97 -11.65 -27.25
N ILE A 212 0.63 -11.07 -28.40
CA ILE A 212 1.08 -11.51 -29.71
C ILE A 212 1.89 -10.37 -30.33
N ALA A 213 3.14 -10.64 -30.68
CA ALA A 213 3.95 -9.73 -31.50
C ALA A 213 3.66 -9.99 -32.97
N VAL A 214 3.37 -8.95 -33.75
CA VAL A 214 3.07 -9.04 -35.17
C VAL A 214 4.12 -8.27 -35.96
N ASP A 215 4.83 -8.95 -36.88
CA ASP A 215 5.63 -8.31 -37.91
C ASP A 215 4.67 -7.83 -39.01
N ARG A 216 4.45 -6.52 -39.07
CA ARG A 216 3.50 -5.92 -40.01
C ARG A 216 3.94 -6.01 -41.46
N GLU A 217 5.23 -6.15 -41.74
CA GLU A 217 5.75 -6.25 -43.10
C GLU A 217 5.59 -7.67 -43.65
N ARG A 218 5.82 -8.67 -42.83
CA ARG A 218 5.82 -10.09 -43.23
C ARG A 218 4.56 -10.84 -42.79
N GLY A 219 3.73 -10.26 -41.95
CA GLY A 219 2.54 -10.91 -41.41
C GLY A 219 2.85 -12.07 -40.45
N THR A 220 4.08 -12.16 -39.94
CA THR A 220 4.48 -13.22 -39.04
C THR A 220 4.01 -12.87 -37.62
N GLU A 221 3.39 -13.82 -36.94
CA GLU A 221 2.96 -13.68 -35.54
C GLU A 221 3.79 -14.57 -34.62
N ILE A 222 4.17 -14.02 -33.48
CA ILE A 222 4.88 -14.74 -32.43
C ILE A 222 4.05 -14.60 -31.16
N ALA A 223 3.55 -15.71 -30.64
CA ALA A 223 2.88 -15.74 -29.35
C ALA A 223 3.88 -15.47 -28.22
N LEU A 224 3.55 -14.52 -27.34
CA LEU A 224 4.28 -14.18 -26.12
C LEU A 224 3.44 -14.66 -24.95
N ASP A 225 3.40 -15.97 -24.76
CA ASP A 225 2.60 -16.69 -23.76
C ASP A 225 3.19 -16.63 -22.34
N ASN A 226 4.19 -15.79 -22.14
CA ASN A 226 4.76 -15.48 -20.86
C ASN A 226 4.03 -14.29 -20.23
N GLY A 227 3.14 -14.51 -19.27
CA GLY A 227 2.40 -13.46 -18.55
C GLY A 227 3.28 -12.43 -17.83
N TYR A 228 4.60 -12.59 -17.87
CA TYR A 228 5.60 -11.63 -17.35
C TYR A 228 6.36 -10.89 -18.46
N PHE A 229 5.88 -10.89 -19.68
CA PHE A 229 6.54 -10.16 -20.77
C PHE A 229 6.64 -8.66 -20.45
N MET A 230 5.58 -8.05 -19.93
CA MET A 230 5.55 -6.63 -19.56
C MET A 230 5.66 -6.39 -18.06
N SER A 231 5.64 -7.40 -17.22
CA SER A 231 5.70 -7.22 -15.76
C SER A 231 6.83 -8.03 -15.13
N PRO A 232 7.41 -7.56 -14.00
CA PRO A 232 8.33 -8.39 -13.23
C PRO A 232 7.59 -9.59 -12.65
N LYS A 233 8.36 -10.64 -12.30
CA LYS A 233 7.87 -11.76 -11.49
C LYS A 233 7.45 -11.26 -10.11
N ASP A 234 6.64 -12.07 -9.43
CA ASP A 234 6.20 -11.74 -8.07
C ASP A 234 7.37 -11.70 -7.09
N LEU A 235 7.28 -10.79 -6.15
CA LEU A 235 8.27 -10.64 -5.09
C LEU A 235 8.17 -11.80 -4.10
N LYS A 236 9.32 -12.36 -3.73
CA LYS A 236 9.46 -13.37 -2.68
C LYS A 236 10.74 -13.12 -1.91
N THR A 237 10.64 -12.49 -0.74
CA THR A 237 11.81 -12.06 0.04
C THR A 237 12.19 -13.01 1.17
N ILE A 238 11.49 -14.11 1.37
CA ILE A 238 11.69 -15.01 2.50
C ILE A 238 13.16 -15.50 2.62
N ALA A 239 13.86 -15.63 1.50
CA ALA A 239 15.27 -16.08 1.47
C ALA A 239 16.26 -15.00 1.97
N PHE A 240 15.85 -13.72 2.06
CA PHE A 240 16.69 -12.61 2.50
C PHE A 240 15.97 -11.62 3.41
N LEU A 241 14.92 -12.09 4.10
CA LEU A 241 14.12 -11.28 5.02
C LEU A 241 14.98 -10.70 6.16
N ASP A 242 16.00 -11.45 6.61
CA ASP A 242 16.98 -11.01 7.60
C ASP A 242 17.79 -9.80 7.13
N LEU A 243 18.06 -9.68 5.82
CA LEU A 243 18.74 -8.51 5.26
C LEU A 243 17.82 -7.29 5.26
N MET A 244 16.51 -7.46 5.05
CA MET A 244 15.53 -6.38 5.18
C MET A 244 15.47 -5.89 6.64
N VAL A 245 15.45 -6.80 7.60
CA VAL A 245 15.51 -6.47 9.04
C VAL A 245 16.79 -5.69 9.36
N LYS A 246 17.96 -6.14 8.88
CA LYS A 246 19.24 -5.45 9.07
C LYS A 246 19.27 -4.06 8.44
N ALA A 247 18.55 -3.88 7.32
CA ALA A 247 18.38 -2.58 6.68
C ALA A 247 17.43 -1.64 7.43
N GLY A 248 16.75 -2.11 8.49
CA GLY A 248 15.89 -1.29 9.36
C GLY A 248 14.41 -1.32 9.00
N VAL A 249 13.98 -2.26 8.15
CA VAL A 249 12.55 -2.49 7.89
C VAL A 249 11.90 -3.09 9.13
N THR A 250 10.78 -2.52 9.56
CA THR A 250 10.03 -2.97 10.73
C THR A 250 8.58 -3.32 10.43
N VAL A 251 8.06 -2.93 9.27
CA VAL A 251 6.71 -3.29 8.80
C VAL A 251 6.83 -4.04 7.47
N PHE A 252 6.39 -5.29 7.45
CA PHE A 252 6.49 -6.20 6.31
C PHE A 252 5.11 -6.38 5.68
N LYS A 253 4.94 -5.83 4.48
CA LYS A 253 3.65 -5.85 3.78
C LYS A 253 3.58 -6.98 2.77
N ILE A 254 2.51 -7.74 2.85
CA ILE A 254 2.11 -8.73 1.86
C ILE A 254 1.16 -8.05 0.86
N GLU A 255 1.40 -8.29 -0.45
CA GLU A 255 0.57 -7.74 -1.53
C GLU A 255 -0.53 -8.70 -1.94
#